data_3407627c07489b4d23cb4f684f79d970
#
_entry.id   3407627c07489b4d23cb4f684f79d970
#
_cell.length_a   1.000
_cell.length_b   1.000
_cell.length_c   1.000
_cell.angle_alpha   90.00
_cell.angle_beta   90.00
_cell.angle_gamma   90.00
#
_symmetry.space_group_name_H-M   'P 1'
#
loop_
_entity.id
_entity.type
_entity.pdbx_description
1 polymer ?
#
loop_
_entity_poly.entity_id
_entity_poly.type
_entity_poly.pdbx_seq_one_letter_code
_entity_poly.pdbx_strand_id
1 'polypeptide(L)'
;MALDRDRIVRAALDLLDEVGLEGLTLRALAGRLDVKAPALYWHVASKSALLDEMATTMLRDLLAGSPPPDDSTDWRQFITMTSHGLHGMMLAHRDGARVFSGTFLTADDAVAASEIPMRILTREGFSLRDAVGAWQTAYAFVVGFTIEEQAVEHRAGQRDPRFDAGRRADRLDPASTPLTHQASRLMFDDAAGRFAFGLEVILDGLAARLARSTG
;
A
#
# COMPACT_ATOMS: atom_id res chain seq x y z
N MET A 1 32.70 0.73 -4.41
CA MET A 1 31.84 0.35 -3.26
C MET A 1 31.32 -1.06 -3.53
N ALA A 2 31.38 -1.97 -2.55
CA ALA A 2 30.93 -3.36 -2.74
C ALA A 2 29.45 -3.41 -3.09
N LEU A 3 29.04 -4.39 -3.90
CA LEU A 3 27.66 -4.71 -4.18
C LEU A 3 27.12 -5.48 -2.98
N ASP A 4 26.10 -4.97 -2.32
CA ASP A 4 25.37 -5.61 -1.23
C ASP A 4 23.86 -5.58 -1.50
N ARG A 5 23.08 -6.26 -0.66
CA ARG A 5 21.64 -6.42 -0.84
C ARG A 5 20.91 -5.08 -0.71
N ASP A 6 21.25 -4.25 0.27
CA ASP A 6 20.59 -2.95 0.48
C ASP A 6 20.77 -2.02 -0.73
N ARG A 7 21.99 -1.92 -1.26
CA ARG A 7 22.27 -1.16 -2.47
C ARG A 7 21.50 -1.67 -3.68
N ILE A 8 21.35 -2.99 -3.83
CA ILE A 8 20.56 -3.59 -4.92
C ILE A 8 19.10 -3.20 -4.79
N VAL A 9 18.53 -3.30 -3.58
CA VAL A 9 17.12 -3.00 -3.32
C VAL A 9 16.83 -1.51 -3.50
N ARG A 10 17.70 -0.63 -2.99
CA ARG A 10 17.56 0.84 -3.20
C ARG A 10 17.61 1.20 -4.68
N ALA A 11 18.57 0.65 -5.43
CA ALA A 11 18.65 0.87 -6.88
C ALA A 11 17.42 0.29 -7.63
N ALA A 12 16.82 -0.78 -7.12
CA ALA A 12 15.60 -1.35 -7.70
C ALA A 12 14.37 -0.46 -7.44
N LEU A 13 14.24 0.13 -6.27
CA LEU A 13 13.19 1.12 -5.95
C LEU A 13 13.33 2.35 -6.84
N ASP A 14 14.54 2.91 -6.98
CA ASP A 14 14.79 4.03 -7.89
C ASP A 14 14.45 3.66 -9.35
N LEU A 15 14.82 2.46 -9.79
CA LEU A 15 14.51 1.99 -11.15
C LEU A 15 13.01 1.77 -11.34
N LEU A 16 12.32 1.24 -10.33
CA LEU A 16 10.87 1.10 -10.32
C LEU A 16 10.19 2.45 -10.60
N ASP A 17 10.64 3.51 -9.93
CA ASP A 17 10.08 4.85 -10.08
C ASP A 17 10.27 5.41 -11.49
N GLU A 18 11.34 5.03 -12.17
CA GLU A 18 11.60 5.46 -13.55
C GLU A 18 10.77 4.67 -14.58
N VAL A 19 10.82 3.34 -14.49
CA VAL A 19 10.33 2.46 -15.57
C VAL A 19 9.02 1.71 -15.21
N GLY A 20 8.57 1.75 -13.97
CA GLY A 20 7.43 0.99 -13.46
C GLY A 20 7.72 -0.50 -13.30
N LEU A 21 6.74 -1.23 -12.73
CA LEU A 21 6.89 -2.66 -12.40
C LEU A 21 7.13 -3.54 -13.64
N GLU A 22 6.54 -3.19 -14.78
CA GLU A 22 6.71 -3.94 -16.03
C GLU A 22 8.14 -3.76 -16.60
N GLY A 23 8.71 -2.55 -16.46
CA GLY A 23 10.08 -2.25 -16.90
C GLY A 23 11.15 -2.73 -15.94
N LEU A 24 10.81 -3.02 -14.68
CA LEU A 24 11.74 -3.52 -13.68
C LEU A 24 12.13 -4.96 -13.97
N THR A 25 13.36 -5.14 -14.47
CA THR A 25 13.96 -6.46 -14.76
C THR A 25 15.34 -6.56 -14.13
N LEU A 26 15.78 -7.78 -13.78
CA LEU A 26 17.14 -7.99 -13.25
C LEU A 26 18.22 -7.54 -14.23
N ARG A 27 17.95 -7.61 -15.55
CA ARG A 27 18.89 -7.10 -16.58
C ARG A 27 18.98 -5.56 -16.56
N ALA A 28 17.85 -4.86 -16.45
CA ALA A 28 17.84 -3.40 -16.36
C ALA A 28 18.52 -2.93 -15.06
N LEU A 29 18.27 -3.64 -13.96
CA LEU A 29 18.90 -3.37 -12.67
C LEU A 29 20.42 -3.60 -12.71
N ALA A 30 20.89 -4.67 -13.35
CA ALA A 30 22.31 -4.92 -13.53
C ALA A 30 22.99 -3.80 -14.34
N GLY A 31 22.34 -3.33 -15.41
CA GLY A 31 22.83 -2.19 -16.20
C GLY A 31 22.91 -0.89 -15.36
N ARG A 32 21.91 -0.60 -14.52
CA ARG A 32 21.91 0.56 -13.63
C ARG A 32 23.05 0.52 -12.59
N LEU A 33 23.35 -0.66 -12.08
CA LEU A 33 24.40 -0.87 -11.08
C LEU A 33 25.80 -1.03 -11.68
N ASP A 34 25.91 -1.01 -13.02
CA ASP A 34 27.15 -1.28 -13.77
C ASP A 34 27.81 -2.60 -13.38
N VAL A 35 26.98 -3.66 -13.28
CA VAL A 35 27.45 -5.02 -12.98
C VAL A 35 26.92 -6.01 -14.01
N LYS A 36 27.55 -7.19 -14.10
CA LYS A 36 27.01 -8.28 -14.90
C LYS A 36 25.82 -8.94 -14.20
N ALA A 37 24.78 -9.28 -14.95
CA ALA A 37 23.56 -9.89 -14.39
C ALA A 37 23.82 -11.12 -13.47
N PRO A 38 24.80 -12.02 -13.73
CA PRO A 38 25.13 -13.10 -12.80
C PRO A 38 25.53 -12.64 -11.40
N ALA A 39 26.10 -11.43 -11.24
CA ALA A 39 26.48 -10.91 -9.93
C ALA A 39 25.25 -10.60 -9.05
N LEU A 40 24.10 -10.24 -9.64
CA LEU A 40 22.86 -10.01 -8.89
C LEU A 40 22.27 -11.31 -8.33
N TYR A 41 22.39 -12.43 -9.07
CA TYR A 41 21.81 -13.69 -8.64
C TYR A 41 22.43 -14.27 -7.36
N TRP A 42 23.65 -13.84 -6.98
CA TRP A 42 24.24 -14.17 -5.68
C TRP A 42 23.55 -13.49 -4.49
N HIS A 43 22.85 -12.36 -4.74
CA HIS A 43 22.17 -11.57 -3.73
C HIS A 43 20.66 -11.74 -3.78
N VAL A 44 20.10 -11.91 -5.00
CA VAL A 44 18.65 -11.97 -5.25
C VAL A 44 18.36 -13.06 -6.28
N ALA A 45 17.73 -14.14 -5.84
CA ALA A 45 17.55 -15.36 -6.65
C ALA A 45 16.59 -15.20 -7.84
N SER A 46 15.64 -14.25 -7.76
CA SER A 46 14.59 -14.04 -8.77
C SER A 46 13.99 -12.62 -8.68
N LYS A 47 13.19 -12.23 -9.68
CA LYS A 47 12.41 -10.99 -9.61
C LYS A 47 11.43 -11.00 -8.42
N SER A 48 10.80 -12.15 -8.12
CA SER A 48 9.91 -12.28 -6.95
C SER A 48 10.69 -12.00 -5.66
N ALA A 49 11.85 -12.64 -5.46
CA ALA A 49 12.68 -12.39 -4.29
C ALA A 49 13.15 -10.93 -4.18
N LEU A 50 13.38 -10.25 -5.32
CA LEU A 50 13.66 -8.83 -5.33
C LEU A 50 12.46 -8.01 -4.84
N LEU A 51 11.24 -8.32 -5.31
CA LEU A 51 10.03 -7.62 -4.89
C LEU A 51 9.75 -7.82 -3.39
N ASP A 52 9.99 -9.01 -2.85
CA ASP A 52 9.88 -9.30 -1.42
C ASP A 52 10.84 -8.43 -0.59
N GLU A 53 12.09 -8.31 -1.02
CA GLU A 53 13.09 -7.43 -0.37
C GLU A 53 12.72 -5.94 -0.51
N MET A 54 12.21 -5.52 -1.67
CA MET A 54 11.75 -4.14 -1.88
C MET A 54 10.57 -3.81 -0.95
N ALA A 55 9.56 -4.67 -0.86
CA ALA A 55 8.43 -4.51 0.03
C ALA A 55 8.85 -4.46 1.51
N THR A 56 9.77 -5.36 1.91
CA THR A 56 10.33 -5.37 3.26
C THR A 56 11.06 -4.06 3.57
N THR A 57 11.84 -3.55 2.61
CA THR A 57 12.57 -2.29 2.75
C THR A 57 11.61 -1.10 2.87
N MET A 58 10.57 -1.02 2.03
CA MET A 58 9.55 0.02 2.12
C MET A 58 8.88 0.03 3.51
N LEU A 59 8.52 -1.13 4.04
CA LEU A 59 7.93 -1.24 5.37
C LEU A 59 8.90 -0.83 6.48
N ARG A 60 10.16 -1.25 6.40
CA ARG A 60 11.20 -0.84 7.37
C ARG A 60 11.42 0.67 7.37
N ASP A 61 11.43 1.31 6.20
CA ASP A 61 11.58 2.76 6.08
C ASP A 61 10.37 3.47 6.72
N LEU A 62 9.16 2.98 6.50
CA LEU A 62 7.96 3.50 7.16
C LEU A 62 8.07 3.38 8.69
N LEU A 63 8.44 2.21 9.20
CA LEU A 63 8.55 1.96 10.64
C LEU A 63 9.66 2.82 11.28
N ALA A 64 10.80 2.98 10.60
CA ALA A 64 11.89 3.81 11.08
C ALA A 64 11.56 5.31 11.09
N GLY A 65 10.74 5.76 10.14
CA GLY A 65 10.28 7.15 10.02
C GLY A 65 9.07 7.50 10.90
N SER A 66 8.45 6.51 11.54
CA SER A 66 7.24 6.70 12.34
C SER A 66 7.55 6.56 13.83
N PRO A 67 7.12 7.48 14.69
CA PRO A 67 7.23 7.28 16.12
C PRO A 67 6.42 6.04 16.53
N PRO A 68 6.94 5.19 17.42
CA PRO A 68 6.18 4.06 17.92
C PRO A 68 4.92 4.56 18.65
N PRO A 69 3.79 3.85 18.53
CA PRO A 69 2.60 4.19 19.28
C PRO A 69 2.89 4.06 20.79
N ASP A 70 2.44 5.04 21.55
CA ASP A 70 2.54 5.05 23.01
C ASP A 70 1.30 4.44 23.68
N ASP A 71 1.31 4.38 25.02
CA ASP A 71 0.21 3.80 25.79
C ASP A 71 -1.08 4.62 25.72
N SER A 72 -1.05 5.87 25.28
CA SER A 72 -2.22 6.75 25.09
C SER A 72 -2.87 6.58 23.73
N THR A 73 -2.20 5.93 22.78
CA THR A 73 -2.72 5.71 21.42
C THR A 73 -3.88 4.72 21.47
N ASP A 74 -5.10 5.19 21.22
CA ASP A 74 -6.27 4.31 21.11
C ASP A 74 -6.28 3.54 19.77
N TRP A 75 -7.11 2.52 19.69
CA TRP A 75 -7.19 1.64 18.52
C TRP A 75 -7.62 2.37 17.24
N ARG A 76 -8.55 3.36 17.35
CA ARG A 76 -9.06 4.10 16.19
C ARG A 76 -7.97 5.01 15.62
N GLN A 77 -7.29 5.73 16.49
CA GLN A 77 -6.13 6.55 16.14
C GLN A 77 -5.02 5.71 15.52
N PHE A 78 -4.72 4.55 16.11
CA PHE A 78 -3.68 3.64 15.61
C PHE A 78 -3.99 3.14 14.19
N ILE A 79 -5.21 2.60 13.95
CA ILE A 79 -5.61 2.13 12.61
C ILE A 79 -5.57 3.29 11.61
N THR A 80 -6.04 4.49 12.00
CA THR A 80 -6.02 5.66 11.13
C THR A 80 -4.59 6.03 10.72
N MET A 81 -3.70 6.21 11.69
CA MET A 81 -2.30 6.58 11.44
C MET A 81 -1.58 5.54 10.58
N THR A 82 -1.75 4.27 10.90
CA THR A 82 -1.08 3.18 10.17
C THR A 82 -1.64 3.04 8.74
N SER A 83 -2.95 3.22 8.55
CA SER A 83 -3.57 3.21 7.22
C SER A 83 -3.03 4.33 6.34
N HIS A 84 -2.93 5.55 6.86
CA HIS A 84 -2.32 6.66 6.14
C HIS A 84 -0.82 6.45 5.89
N GLY A 85 -0.09 5.89 6.86
CA GLY A 85 1.32 5.56 6.70
C GLY A 85 1.57 4.55 5.59
N LEU A 86 0.82 3.44 5.58
CA LEU A 86 0.89 2.42 4.53
C LEU A 86 0.49 2.98 3.16
N HIS A 87 -0.57 3.77 3.10
CA HIS A 87 -1.02 4.43 1.88
C HIS A 87 0.08 5.34 1.31
N GLY A 88 0.64 6.24 2.15
CA GLY A 88 1.72 7.13 1.75
C GLY A 88 3.00 6.39 1.33
N MET A 89 3.37 5.33 2.05
CA MET A 89 4.51 4.47 1.71
C MET A 89 4.36 3.87 0.30
N MET A 90 3.19 3.34 -0.02
CA MET A 90 2.93 2.75 -1.33
C MET A 90 2.88 3.80 -2.44
N LEU A 91 2.31 4.98 -2.17
CA LEU A 91 2.27 6.10 -3.13
C LEU A 91 3.64 6.75 -3.36
N ALA A 92 4.59 6.60 -2.45
CA ALA A 92 5.95 7.11 -2.61
C ALA A 92 6.69 6.49 -3.79
N HIS A 93 6.26 5.31 -4.25
CA HIS A 93 6.86 4.59 -5.36
C HIS A 93 5.84 4.30 -6.46
N ARG A 94 6.27 4.46 -7.73
CA ARG A 94 5.48 4.03 -8.88
C ARG A 94 5.16 2.54 -8.79
N ASP A 95 3.91 2.14 -8.96
CA ASP A 95 3.46 0.75 -8.75
C ASP A 95 3.73 0.18 -7.34
N GLY A 96 3.99 1.06 -6.34
CA GLY A 96 4.39 0.64 -4.99
C GLY A 96 3.37 -0.27 -4.31
N ALA A 97 2.07 -0.03 -4.51
CA ALA A 97 1.03 -0.91 -4.00
C ALA A 97 1.07 -2.31 -4.65
N ARG A 98 1.39 -2.41 -5.95
CA ARG A 98 1.55 -3.69 -6.65
C ARG A 98 2.82 -4.43 -6.20
N VAL A 99 3.88 -3.70 -5.86
CA VAL A 99 5.09 -4.28 -5.27
C VAL A 99 4.82 -4.81 -3.88
N PHE A 100 4.10 -4.05 -3.04
CA PHE A 100 3.82 -4.42 -1.65
C PHE A 100 2.75 -5.50 -1.52
N SER A 101 1.80 -5.58 -2.47
CA SER A 101 0.70 -6.53 -2.44
C SER A 101 1.16 -7.97 -2.69
N GLY A 102 0.80 -8.87 -1.77
CA GLY A 102 1.05 -10.30 -1.91
C GLY A 102 2.51 -10.72 -1.80
N THR A 103 3.39 -9.83 -1.33
CA THR A 103 4.80 -10.12 -1.09
C THR A 103 5.03 -10.77 0.26
N PHE A 104 6.09 -11.54 0.38
CA PHE A 104 6.55 -12.15 1.62
C PHE A 104 7.56 -11.21 2.28
N LEU A 105 7.33 -10.83 3.54
CA LEU A 105 8.28 -10.02 4.30
C LEU A 105 9.49 -10.88 4.68
N THR A 106 10.68 -10.50 4.23
CA THR A 106 11.91 -11.31 4.35
C THR A 106 12.67 -11.10 5.66
N ALA A 107 12.24 -10.11 6.46
CA ALA A 107 12.92 -9.71 7.68
C ALA A 107 12.07 -9.97 8.93
N ASP A 108 12.64 -10.62 9.93
CA ASP A 108 11.96 -11.00 11.17
C ASP A 108 11.44 -9.79 11.96
N ASP A 109 12.15 -8.67 11.96
CA ASP A 109 11.73 -7.42 12.58
C ASP A 109 10.48 -6.82 11.92
N ALA A 110 10.38 -6.90 10.60
CA ALA A 110 9.19 -6.47 9.86
C ALA A 110 7.98 -7.37 10.16
N VAL A 111 8.21 -8.68 10.29
CA VAL A 111 7.16 -9.63 10.70
C VAL A 111 6.75 -9.40 12.16
N ALA A 112 7.72 -9.20 13.05
CA ALA A 112 7.47 -8.95 14.47
C ALA A 112 6.70 -7.64 14.72
N ALA A 113 6.77 -6.68 13.80
CA ALA A 113 5.98 -5.44 13.89
C ALA A 113 4.46 -5.69 13.89
N SER A 114 3.99 -6.85 13.42
CA SER A 114 2.56 -7.25 13.52
C SER A 114 2.08 -7.50 14.96
N GLU A 115 2.98 -7.62 15.93
CA GLU A 115 2.64 -7.66 17.36
C GLU A 115 2.01 -6.35 17.84
N ILE A 116 2.41 -5.22 17.26
CA ILE A 116 1.93 -3.89 17.66
C ILE A 116 0.42 -3.75 17.51
N PRO A 117 -0.18 -3.97 16.30
CA PRO A 117 -1.62 -3.92 16.14
C PRO A 117 -2.37 -4.91 17.03
N MET A 118 -1.85 -6.12 17.21
CA MET A 118 -2.50 -7.12 18.07
C MET A 118 -2.57 -6.66 19.51
N ARG A 119 -1.45 -6.14 20.05
CA ARG A 119 -1.38 -5.62 21.41
C ARG A 119 -2.32 -4.43 21.64
N ILE A 120 -2.35 -3.46 20.73
CA ILE A 120 -3.22 -2.28 20.87
C ILE A 120 -4.68 -2.68 20.82
N LEU A 121 -5.07 -3.44 19.79
CA LEU A 121 -6.48 -3.85 19.63
C LEU A 121 -6.96 -4.72 20.79
N THR A 122 -6.16 -5.67 21.27
CA THR A 122 -6.58 -6.51 22.39
C THR A 122 -6.64 -5.75 23.71
N ARG A 123 -5.73 -4.79 23.94
CA ARG A 123 -5.79 -3.87 25.09
C ARG A 123 -7.11 -3.08 25.13
N GLU A 124 -7.62 -2.68 23.98
CA GLU A 124 -8.86 -1.91 23.83
C GLU A 124 -10.13 -2.79 23.89
N GLY A 125 -9.98 -4.10 24.10
CA GLY A 125 -11.11 -5.02 24.34
C GLY A 125 -11.52 -5.87 23.13
N PHE A 126 -10.82 -5.80 22.01
CA PHE A 126 -11.04 -6.77 20.94
C PHE A 126 -10.57 -8.17 21.36
N SER A 127 -11.33 -9.22 21.03
CA SER A 127 -10.77 -10.56 21.05
C SER A 127 -9.60 -10.66 20.06
N LEU A 128 -8.64 -11.55 20.28
CA LEU A 128 -7.53 -11.74 19.34
C LEU A 128 -8.05 -12.02 17.91
N ARG A 129 -9.13 -12.79 17.79
CA ARG A 129 -9.77 -13.08 16.50
C ARG A 129 -10.30 -11.81 15.83
N ASP A 130 -10.97 -10.95 16.59
CA ASP A 130 -11.50 -9.69 16.06
C ASP A 130 -10.38 -8.69 15.78
N ALA A 131 -9.32 -8.67 16.59
CA ALA A 131 -8.13 -7.84 16.34
C ALA A 131 -7.45 -8.21 15.02
N VAL A 132 -7.24 -9.50 14.74
CA VAL A 132 -6.74 -9.98 13.45
C VAL A 132 -7.69 -9.57 12.32
N GLY A 133 -9.01 -9.78 12.48
CA GLY A 133 -10.01 -9.39 11.49
C GLY A 133 -10.02 -7.89 11.20
N ALA A 134 -9.94 -7.06 12.25
CA ALA A 134 -9.89 -5.60 12.15
C ALA A 134 -8.65 -5.13 11.37
N TRP A 135 -7.48 -5.64 11.78
CA TRP A 135 -6.21 -5.32 11.12
C TRP A 135 -6.20 -5.72 9.66
N GLN A 136 -6.58 -6.97 9.36
CA GLN A 136 -6.59 -7.48 7.98
C GLN A 136 -7.60 -6.75 7.09
N THR A 137 -8.74 -6.33 7.64
CA THR A 137 -9.75 -5.57 6.88
C THR A 137 -9.21 -4.19 6.50
N ALA A 138 -8.62 -3.46 7.47
CA ALA A 138 -8.00 -2.16 7.21
C ALA A 138 -6.85 -2.28 6.20
N TYR A 139 -5.96 -3.25 6.40
CA TYR A 139 -4.84 -3.53 5.49
C TYR A 139 -5.32 -3.82 4.06
N ALA A 140 -6.28 -4.73 3.90
CA ALA A 140 -6.81 -5.09 2.58
C ALA A 140 -7.48 -3.91 1.87
N PHE A 141 -8.20 -3.06 2.62
CA PHE A 141 -8.76 -1.81 2.09
C PHE A 141 -7.65 -0.88 1.58
N VAL A 142 -6.65 -0.61 2.41
CA VAL A 142 -5.55 0.32 2.06
C VAL A 142 -4.81 -0.17 0.81
N VAL A 143 -4.42 -1.43 0.78
CA VAL A 143 -3.70 -2.01 -0.37
C VAL A 143 -4.55 -1.97 -1.63
N GLY A 144 -5.80 -2.45 -1.56
CA GLY A 144 -6.70 -2.48 -2.71
C GLY A 144 -7.03 -1.09 -3.24
N PHE A 145 -7.31 -0.15 -2.34
CA PHE A 145 -7.55 1.24 -2.69
C PHE A 145 -6.36 1.86 -3.42
N THR A 146 -5.14 1.67 -2.88
CA THR A 146 -3.92 2.25 -3.46
C THR A 146 -3.58 1.64 -4.82
N ILE A 147 -3.84 0.33 -5.03
CA ILE A 147 -3.69 -0.30 -6.36
C ILE A 147 -4.59 0.38 -7.39
N GLU A 148 -5.87 0.59 -7.05
CA GLU A 148 -6.83 1.26 -7.94
C GLU A 148 -6.46 2.73 -8.16
N GLU A 149 -6.01 3.43 -7.13
CA GLU A 149 -5.55 4.81 -7.22
C GLU A 149 -4.35 4.94 -8.16
N GLN A 150 -3.32 4.10 -7.99
CA GLN A 150 -2.13 4.07 -8.86
C GLN A 150 -2.43 3.61 -10.28
N ALA A 151 -3.50 2.82 -10.51
CA ALA A 151 -3.95 2.49 -11.85
C ALA A 151 -4.53 3.71 -12.59
N VAL A 152 -5.18 4.62 -11.87
CA VAL A 152 -5.73 5.87 -12.41
C VAL A 152 -4.65 6.93 -12.57
N GLU A 153 -3.78 7.07 -11.58
CA GLU A 153 -2.73 8.09 -11.52
C GLU A 153 -1.43 7.47 -11.02
N HIS A 154 -0.57 7.05 -11.94
CA HIS A 154 0.67 6.34 -11.57
C HIS A 154 1.71 7.26 -10.92
N ARG A 155 1.57 8.58 -11.05
CA ARG A 155 2.32 9.64 -10.35
C ARG A 155 1.45 10.86 -10.23
N ALA A 156 1.69 11.66 -9.18
CA ALA A 156 0.98 12.92 -8.97
C ALA A 156 0.95 13.76 -10.25
N GLY A 157 -0.25 14.09 -10.73
CA GLY A 157 -0.47 14.86 -11.96
C GLY A 157 -0.32 14.07 -13.27
N GLN A 158 -0.06 12.75 -13.23
CA GLN A 158 0.07 11.89 -14.42
C GLN A 158 -1.09 10.88 -14.50
N ARG A 159 -2.29 11.40 -14.70
CA ARG A 159 -3.49 10.59 -14.87
C ARG A 159 -3.49 9.85 -16.20
N ASP A 160 -3.82 8.56 -16.17
CA ASP A 160 -4.01 7.78 -17.38
C ASP A 160 -5.26 8.29 -18.14
N PRO A 161 -5.11 8.68 -19.43
CA PRO A 161 -6.22 9.23 -20.23
C PRO A 161 -7.42 8.28 -20.38
N ARG A 162 -7.26 6.97 -20.12
CA ARG A 162 -8.36 6.00 -20.12
C ARG A 162 -9.38 6.24 -19.01
N PHE A 163 -8.93 6.88 -17.91
CA PHE A 163 -9.76 7.22 -16.75
C PHE A 163 -10.25 8.67 -16.76
N ASP A 164 -10.23 9.33 -17.92
CA ASP A 164 -10.80 10.66 -18.07
C ASP A 164 -12.31 10.63 -17.85
N ALA A 165 -12.79 11.40 -16.87
CA ALA A 165 -14.18 11.43 -16.45
C ALA A 165 -15.13 11.97 -17.54
N GLY A 166 -14.66 12.94 -18.35
CA GLY A 166 -15.41 13.49 -19.49
C GLY A 166 -15.63 12.44 -20.57
N ARG A 167 -14.55 11.80 -21.02
CA ARG A 167 -14.61 10.71 -22.01
C ARG A 167 -15.48 9.53 -21.55
N ARG A 168 -15.50 9.26 -20.25
CA ARG A 168 -16.37 8.22 -19.70
C ARG A 168 -17.84 8.64 -19.74
N ALA A 169 -18.14 9.87 -19.33
CA ALA A 169 -19.49 10.42 -19.37
C ALA A 169 -20.04 10.46 -20.80
N ASP A 170 -19.21 10.85 -21.80
CA ASP A 170 -19.60 10.92 -23.20
C ASP A 170 -19.99 9.55 -23.81
N ARG A 171 -19.58 8.44 -23.20
CA ARG A 171 -19.94 7.07 -23.60
C ARG A 171 -21.28 6.60 -23.05
N LEU A 172 -21.88 7.36 -22.16
CA LEU A 172 -23.10 7.01 -21.44
C LEU A 172 -24.27 7.84 -21.99
N ASP A 173 -25.39 7.19 -22.26
CA ASP A 173 -26.65 7.88 -22.52
C ASP A 173 -27.28 8.35 -21.21
N PRO A 174 -27.39 9.66 -20.94
CA PRO A 174 -27.96 10.17 -19.70
C PRO A 174 -29.42 9.76 -19.47
N ALA A 175 -30.16 9.41 -20.54
CA ALA A 175 -31.56 9.01 -20.42
C ALA A 175 -31.69 7.57 -19.87
N SER A 176 -30.79 6.68 -20.28
CA SER A 176 -30.79 5.27 -19.84
C SER A 176 -29.93 5.02 -18.60
N THR A 177 -28.90 5.86 -18.34
CA THR A 177 -27.94 5.68 -17.24
C THR A 177 -27.71 6.97 -16.44
N PRO A 178 -28.78 7.65 -15.93
CA PRO A 178 -28.65 8.98 -15.32
C PRO A 178 -27.73 9.02 -14.10
N LEU A 179 -27.80 8.03 -13.22
CA LEU A 179 -26.96 8.00 -12.01
C LEU A 179 -25.49 7.70 -12.33
N THR A 180 -25.21 6.79 -13.26
CA THR A 180 -23.85 6.48 -13.68
C THR A 180 -23.21 7.66 -14.39
N HIS A 181 -23.98 8.38 -15.21
CA HIS A 181 -23.53 9.61 -15.87
C HIS A 181 -23.13 10.68 -14.84
N GLN A 182 -23.98 10.94 -13.83
CA GLN A 182 -23.69 11.88 -12.74
C GLN A 182 -22.49 11.43 -11.90
N ALA A 183 -22.40 10.14 -11.56
CA ALA A 183 -21.34 9.57 -10.75
C ALA A 183 -19.98 9.48 -11.49
N SER A 184 -19.95 9.61 -12.83
CA SER A 184 -18.73 9.42 -13.62
C SER A 184 -17.56 10.29 -13.17
N ARG A 185 -17.84 11.53 -12.72
CA ARG A 185 -16.81 12.44 -12.17
C ARG A 185 -16.43 12.06 -10.75
N LEU A 186 -17.39 11.71 -9.90
CA LEU A 186 -17.16 11.36 -8.50
C LEU A 186 -16.34 10.09 -8.33
N MET A 187 -16.42 9.16 -9.29
CA MET A 187 -15.72 7.86 -9.22
C MET A 187 -14.21 7.96 -9.23
N PHE A 188 -13.64 8.98 -9.90
CA PHE A 188 -12.20 9.11 -10.10
C PHE A 188 -11.60 10.42 -9.57
N ASP A 189 -12.45 11.35 -9.16
CA ASP A 189 -12.01 12.58 -8.53
C ASP A 189 -11.87 12.37 -7.02
N ASP A 190 -11.11 13.23 -6.34
CA ASP A 190 -10.94 13.25 -4.89
C ASP A 190 -10.58 11.86 -4.29
N ALA A 191 -9.44 11.31 -4.71
CA ALA A 191 -8.93 10.04 -4.15
C ALA A 191 -8.77 10.13 -2.63
N ALA A 192 -8.29 11.25 -2.11
CA ALA A 192 -8.10 11.46 -0.67
C ALA A 192 -9.43 11.40 0.11
N GLY A 193 -10.48 12.07 -0.38
CA GLY A 193 -11.81 12.02 0.26
C GLY A 193 -12.43 10.62 0.19
N ARG A 194 -12.26 9.90 -0.92
CA ARG A 194 -12.73 8.51 -1.04
C ARG A 194 -11.97 7.56 -0.11
N PHE A 195 -10.66 7.75 0.04
CA PHE A 195 -9.86 6.98 1.01
C PHE A 195 -10.34 7.24 2.44
N ALA A 196 -10.48 8.51 2.81
CA ALA A 196 -10.97 8.90 4.13
C ALA A 196 -12.36 8.34 4.42
N PHE A 197 -13.29 8.43 3.47
CA PHE A 197 -14.64 7.86 3.59
C PHE A 197 -14.62 6.35 3.83
N GLY A 198 -13.85 5.61 3.01
CA GLY A 198 -13.76 4.15 3.16
C GLY A 198 -13.14 3.72 4.48
N LEU A 199 -12.10 4.42 4.94
CA LEU A 199 -11.47 4.17 6.23
C LEU A 199 -12.46 4.46 7.38
N GLU A 200 -13.19 5.57 7.34
CA GLU A 200 -14.19 5.91 8.35
C GLU A 200 -15.29 4.86 8.47
N VAL A 201 -15.82 4.37 7.33
CA VAL A 201 -16.81 3.27 7.31
C VAL A 201 -16.26 2.01 8.00
N ILE A 202 -15.00 1.68 7.79
CA ILE A 202 -14.35 0.54 8.45
C ILE A 202 -14.26 0.79 9.95
N LEU A 203 -13.78 1.96 10.36
CA LEU A 203 -13.62 2.32 11.77
C LEU A 203 -14.95 2.31 12.53
N ASP A 204 -16.02 2.81 11.93
CA ASP A 204 -17.36 2.78 12.53
C ASP A 204 -17.91 1.36 12.63
N GLY A 205 -17.68 0.54 11.63
CA GLY A 205 -18.01 -0.89 11.66
C GLY A 205 -17.28 -1.64 12.77
N LEU A 206 -16.00 -1.35 12.99
CA LEU A 206 -15.20 -1.93 14.08
C LEU A 206 -15.67 -1.45 15.45
N ALA A 207 -15.99 -0.16 15.62
CA ALA A 207 -16.56 0.38 16.86
C ALA A 207 -17.87 -0.33 17.22
N ALA A 208 -18.77 -0.51 16.24
CA ALA A 208 -20.02 -1.22 16.44
C ALA A 208 -19.82 -2.70 16.81
N ARG A 209 -18.77 -3.35 16.31
CA ARG A 209 -18.41 -4.73 16.71
C ARG A 209 -17.89 -4.79 18.14
N LEU A 210 -16.97 -3.88 18.49
CA LEU A 210 -16.38 -3.79 19.83
C LEU A 210 -17.49 -3.60 20.89
N ALA A 211 -18.42 -2.68 20.66
CA ALA A 211 -19.54 -2.44 21.57
C ALA A 211 -20.43 -3.68 21.81
N ARG A 212 -20.59 -4.55 20.81
CA ARG A 212 -21.34 -5.80 20.94
C ARG A 212 -20.58 -6.91 21.69
N SER A 213 -19.26 -6.84 21.73
CA SER A 213 -18.43 -7.85 22.42
C SER A 213 -18.29 -7.56 23.92
N THR A 214 -18.60 -6.33 24.35
CA THR A 214 -18.48 -5.87 25.74
C THR A 214 -19.82 -5.80 26.49
N GLY A 215 -20.93 -6.09 25.85
CA GLY A 215 -22.29 -6.17 26.42
C GLY A 215 -22.81 -7.58 26.43
#